data_468bff4d90249ba504b0862398cadc2b
#
_entry.id   468bff4d90249ba504b0862398cadc2b
#
_cell.length_a   1.000
_cell.length_b   1.000
_cell.length_c   1.000
_cell.angle_alpha   90.00
_cell.angle_beta   90.00
_cell.angle_gamma   90.00
#
_symmetry.space_group_name_H-M   'P 1'
#
loop_
_entity.id
_entity.type
_entity.pdbx_description
1 polymer ?
#
loop_
_entity_poly.entity_id
_entity_poly.type
_entity_poly.pdbx_seq_one_letter_code
_entity_poly.pdbx_strand_id
1 'polypeptide(L)'
;MKKLDMKPHGTKGFLFTFCGLDGCGKTTMLTRLKSDLEKEHRVFLTKQPTNAVRTSDIFRTYMDCPDHDAYDYRSLSLLAASDRLQHGSRVIEPRLNKGDIVISDRYFYSCLANLRARGFENDNWIYEIARAVMKPDAAFFFDVPVETAVKRVRSRAAEKNRYIDMDLQYRLRTEYISICKANGGVLISTENSVEDCYNAVKKEVERVIKNETGKKD
;
A
#
# COMPACT_ATOMS: atom_id res chain seq x y z
N MET A 1 10.81 -15.68 0.69
CA MET A 1 10.75 -14.38 -0.04
C MET A 1 11.88 -13.49 0.44
N LYS A 2 12.54 -12.77 -0.47
CA LYS A 2 13.57 -11.77 -0.15
C LYS A 2 12.90 -10.51 0.43
N LYS A 3 13.50 -9.91 1.47
CA LYS A 3 13.09 -8.61 2.03
C LYS A 3 13.43 -7.48 1.05
N LEU A 4 12.60 -6.45 0.99
CA LEU A 4 12.90 -5.22 0.27
C LEU A 4 13.92 -4.39 1.09
N ASP A 5 15.04 -4.06 0.45
CA ASP A 5 16.06 -3.16 1.02
C ASP A 5 15.70 -1.72 0.65
N MET A 6 14.74 -1.15 1.37
CA MET A 6 14.28 0.23 1.14
C MET A 6 15.18 1.23 1.86
N LYS A 7 15.31 2.43 1.26
CA LYS A 7 16.12 3.54 1.78
C LYS A 7 15.52 4.07 3.09
N PRO A 8 16.22 4.01 4.24
CA PRO A 8 15.78 4.69 5.44
C PRO A 8 15.64 6.21 5.20
N HIS A 9 14.70 6.86 5.89
CA HIS A 9 14.61 8.32 5.84
C HIS A 9 14.95 8.92 7.20
N GLY A 10 15.70 10.02 7.18
CA GLY A 10 16.06 10.79 8.38
C GLY A 10 15.21 12.06 8.53
N THR A 11 13.94 12.01 8.11
CA THR A 11 13.04 13.17 8.13
C THR A 11 12.39 13.37 9.50
N LYS A 12 11.77 14.53 9.73
CA LYS A 12 11.11 14.86 11.00
C LYS A 12 9.72 14.23 11.14
N GLY A 13 9.05 13.96 10.01
CA GLY A 13 7.71 13.41 9.97
C GLY A 13 7.70 11.88 9.89
N PHE A 14 6.50 11.30 9.77
CA PHE A 14 6.27 9.86 9.75
C PHE A 14 5.54 9.41 8.49
N LEU A 15 5.96 8.27 7.94
CA LEU A 15 5.34 7.64 6.78
C LEU A 15 4.66 6.34 7.18
N PHE A 16 3.33 6.31 7.10
CA PHE A 16 2.50 5.13 7.31
C PHE A 16 1.89 4.65 5.99
N THR A 17 2.02 3.37 5.68
CA THR A 17 1.54 2.80 4.41
C THR A 17 0.53 1.69 4.62
N PHE A 18 -0.51 1.64 3.79
CA PHE A 18 -1.64 0.73 3.90
C PHE A 18 -1.77 -0.12 2.64
N CYS A 19 -1.57 -1.43 2.75
CA CYS A 19 -1.55 -2.38 1.64
C CYS A 19 -2.59 -3.48 1.83
N GLY A 20 -2.95 -4.17 0.75
CA GLY A 20 -3.92 -5.27 0.75
C GLY A 20 -4.89 -5.20 -0.44
N LEU A 21 -5.76 -6.18 -0.56
CA LEU A 21 -6.75 -6.29 -1.65
C LEU A 21 -7.72 -5.09 -1.70
N ASP A 22 -8.36 -4.86 -2.83
CA ASP A 22 -9.54 -3.99 -2.88
C ASP A 22 -10.66 -4.63 -2.05
N GLY A 23 -11.39 -3.82 -1.27
CA GLY A 23 -12.42 -4.33 -0.35
C GLY A 23 -11.92 -4.84 1.00
N CYS A 24 -10.61 -4.90 1.26
CA CYS A 24 -10.08 -5.36 2.55
C CYS A 24 -10.19 -4.34 3.71
N GLY A 25 -10.87 -3.21 3.57
CA GLY A 25 -11.14 -2.28 4.67
C GLY A 25 -10.13 -1.13 4.85
N LYS A 26 -9.07 -1.03 4.03
CA LYS A 26 -8.06 0.05 4.12
C LYS A 26 -8.63 1.45 4.25
N THR A 27 -9.54 1.83 3.35
CA THR A 27 -10.11 3.19 3.30
C THR A 27 -10.76 3.58 4.61
N THR A 28 -11.52 2.68 5.24
CA THR A 28 -12.14 2.91 6.55
C THR A 28 -11.09 3.23 7.61
N MET A 29 -10.02 2.44 7.67
CA MET A 29 -8.97 2.60 8.66
C MET A 29 -8.16 3.88 8.46
N LEU A 30 -7.72 4.15 7.21
CA LEU A 30 -6.92 5.35 6.94
C LEU A 30 -7.70 6.66 7.07
N THR A 31 -9.02 6.67 6.76
CA THR A 31 -9.88 7.84 6.97
C THR A 31 -10.03 8.13 8.46
N ARG A 32 -10.27 7.10 9.26
CA ARG A 32 -10.41 7.23 10.71
C ARG A 32 -9.09 7.66 11.35
N LEU A 33 -7.97 7.03 10.97
CA LEU A 33 -6.64 7.38 11.46
C LEU A 33 -6.29 8.84 11.13
N LYS A 34 -6.57 9.27 9.88
CA LYS A 34 -6.38 10.66 9.47
C LYS A 34 -7.13 11.61 10.39
N SER A 35 -8.44 11.38 10.58
CA SER A 35 -9.29 12.22 11.41
C SER A 35 -8.80 12.32 12.86
N ASP A 36 -8.29 11.22 13.43
CA ASP A 36 -7.77 11.23 14.79
C ASP A 36 -6.43 11.96 14.90
N LEU A 37 -5.51 11.72 13.97
CA LEU A 37 -4.20 12.36 13.98
C LEU A 37 -4.25 13.86 13.65
N GLU A 38 -5.23 14.32 12.87
CA GLU A 38 -5.40 15.75 12.53
C GLU A 38 -5.73 16.63 13.75
N LYS A 39 -6.11 16.03 14.90
CA LYS A 39 -6.35 16.77 16.14
C LYS A 39 -5.06 17.35 16.74
N GLU A 40 -3.91 16.72 16.47
CA GLU A 40 -2.63 17.08 17.09
C GLU A 40 -1.49 17.25 16.07
N HIS A 41 -1.67 16.76 14.84
CA HIS A 41 -0.63 16.70 13.81
C HIS A 41 -1.12 17.23 12.46
N ARG A 42 -0.18 17.70 11.65
CA ARG A 42 -0.45 17.92 10.23
C ARG A 42 -0.39 16.59 9.49
N VAL A 43 -1.50 16.18 8.89
CA VAL A 43 -1.64 14.90 8.21
C VAL A 43 -1.85 15.09 6.71
N PHE A 44 -1.09 14.36 5.92
CA PHE A 44 -1.26 14.32 4.47
C PHE A 44 -1.62 12.92 4.02
N LEU A 45 -2.83 12.78 3.46
CA LEU A 45 -3.30 11.53 2.87
C LEU A 45 -2.97 11.52 1.38
N THR A 46 -2.34 10.45 0.92
CA THR A 46 -2.02 10.24 -0.49
C THR A 46 -2.32 8.81 -0.94
N LYS A 47 -2.21 8.54 -2.24
CA LYS A 47 -2.47 7.23 -2.84
C LYS A 47 -1.47 6.92 -3.94
N GLN A 48 -1.02 5.67 -4.01
CA GLN A 48 -0.13 5.16 -5.04
C GLN A 48 -0.72 3.91 -5.74
N PRO A 49 -0.54 3.75 -7.06
CA PRO A 49 0.05 4.74 -7.96
C PRO A 49 -0.82 6.00 -8.05
N THR A 50 -0.21 7.10 -8.49
CA THR A 50 -0.91 8.38 -8.69
C THR A 50 -1.85 8.33 -9.91
N ASN A 51 -2.61 9.39 -10.12
CA ASN A 51 -3.50 9.47 -11.29
C ASN A 51 -2.72 9.42 -12.62
N ALA A 52 -1.46 9.85 -12.66
CA ALA A 52 -0.64 9.75 -13.87
C ALA A 52 -0.55 8.30 -14.41
N VAL A 53 -0.45 7.32 -13.51
CA VAL A 53 -0.50 5.90 -13.89
C VAL A 53 -1.93 5.38 -13.98
N ARG A 54 -2.79 5.75 -13.03
CA ARG A 54 -4.15 5.18 -12.92
C ARG A 54 -5.05 5.51 -14.12
N THR A 55 -4.78 6.59 -14.84
CA THR A 55 -5.51 7.01 -16.05
C THR A 55 -4.82 6.57 -17.35
N SER A 56 -3.65 5.93 -17.28
CA SER A 56 -2.96 5.43 -18.48
C SER A 56 -3.68 4.21 -19.08
N ASP A 57 -3.62 4.09 -20.40
CA ASP A 57 -4.25 3.00 -21.14
C ASP A 57 -3.78 1.63 -20.64
N ILE A 58 -2.49 1.47 -20.41
CA ILE A 58 -1.94 0.21 -19.88
C ILE A 58 -2.52 -0.14 -18.51
N PHE A 59 -2.68 0.83 -17.59
CA PHE A 59 -3.28 0.57 -16.28
C PHE A 59 -4.76 0.20 -16.43
N ARG A 60 -5.50 0.94 -17.28
CA ARG A 60 -6.94 0.71 -17.49
C ARG A 60 -7.19 -0.64 -18.12
N THR A 61 -6.38 -1.06 -19.10
CA THR A 61 -6.48 -2.39 -19.70
C THR A 61 -6.38 -3.49 -18.64
N TYR A 62 -5.38 -3.43 -17.74
CA TYR A 62 -5.25 -4.42 -16.66
C TYR A 62 -6.32 -4.36 -15.59
N MET A 63 -6.99 -3.24 -15.43
CA MET A 63 -8.03 -3.08 -14.40
C MET A 63 -9.44 -3.36 -14.88
N ASP A 64 -9.70 -3.11 -16.17
CA ASP A 64 -11.08 -3.08 -16.71
C ASP A 64 -11.36 -4.22 -17.69
N CYS A 65 -10.32 -4.79 -18.31
CA CYS A 65 -10.47 -5.80 -19.36
C CYS A 65 -9.98 -7.18 -18.89
N PRO A 66 -10.64 -8.28 -19.32
CA PRO A 66 -10.14 -9.63 -19.10
C PRO A 66 -8.93 -9.97 -19.97
N ASP A 67 -8.79 -9.29 -21.11
CA ASP A 67 -7.63 -9.45 -22.02
C ASP A 67 -6.42 -8.70 -21.46
N HIS A 68 -5.55 -9.47 -20.82
CA HIS A 68 -4.33 -8.94 -20.24
C HIS A 68 -3.10 -9.14 -21.15
N ASP A 69 -3.26 -9.74 -22.33
CA ASP A 69 -2.14 -10.07 -23.23
C ASP A 69 -1.70 -8.87 -24.10
N ALA A 70 -2.50 -7.80 -24.12
CA ALA A 70 -2.20 -6.59 -24.87
C ALA A 70 -0.90 -5.89 -24.40
N TYR A 71 -0.46 -6.13 -23.17
CA TYR A 71 0.77 -5.56 -22.59
C TYR A 71 1.50 -6.57 -21.71
N ASP A 72 2.83 -6.53 -21.74
CA ASP A 72 3.64 -7.19 -20.72
C ASP A 72 3.42 -6.51 -19.36
N TYR A 73 2.98 -7.27 -18.35
CA TYR A 73 2.72 -6.72 -17.03
C TYR A 73 3.94 -6.04 -16.39
N ARG A 74 5.16 -6.46 -16.76
CA ARG A 74 6.39 -5.79 -16.31
C ARG A 74 6.44 -4.34 -16.73
N SER A 75 5.91 -3.99 -17.91
CA SER A 75 5.79 -2.59 -18.36
C SER A 75 4.92 -1.75 -17.43
N LEU A 76 3.75 -2.26 -17.03
CA LEU A 76 2.90 -1.59 -16.05
C LEU A 76 3.59 -1.51 -14.68
N SER A 77 4.29 -2.56 -14.27
CA SER A 77 5.00 -2.60 -12.99
C SER A 77 6.14 -1.57 -12.94
N LEU A 78 6.90 -1.42 -14.04
CA LEU A 78 7.95 -0.40 -14.19
C LEU A 78 7.37 1.02 -14.19
N LEU A 79 6.28 1.25 -14.93
CA LEU A 79 5.57 2.54 -14.93
C LEU A 79 5.09 2.90 -13.52
N ALA A 80 4.49 1.95 -12.82
CA ALA A 80 4.03 2.13 -11.45
C ALA A 80 5.17 2.32 -10.45
N ALA A 81 6.34 1.70 -10.67
CA ALA A 81 7.53 1.91 -9.85
C ALA A 81 8.13 3.31 -10.07
N SER A 82 8.23 3.75 -11.34
CA SER A 82 8.67 5.10 -11.70
C SER A 82 7.78 6.18 -11.05
N ASP A 83 6.46 6.04 -11.14
CA ASP A 83 5.50 6.94 -10.48
C ASP A 83 5.73 7.01 -8.97
N ARG A 84 6.00 5.89 -8.32
CA ARG A 84 6.24 5.85 -6.87
C ARG A 84 7.52 6.56 -6.47
N LEU A 85 8.59 6.41 -7.25
CA LEU A 85 9.84 7.14 -7.02
C LEU A 85 9.62 8.66 -7.18
N GLN A 86 8.98 9.07 -8.28
CA GLN A 86 8.68 10.47 -8.55
C GLN A 86 7.79 11.08 -7.47
N HIS A 87 6.72 10.39 -7.09
CA HIS A 87 5.80 10.82 -6.04
C HIS A 87 6.49 10.85 -4.66
N GLY A 88 7.37 9.89 -4.38
CA GLY A 88 8.19 9.83 -3.17
C GLY A 88 9.02 11.10 -3.01
N SER A 89 9.82 11.44 -4.03
CA SER A 89 10.75 12.58 -3.99
C SER A 89 10.06 13.95 -4.08
N ARG A 90 8.97 14.07 -4.86
CA ARG A 90 8.31 15.35 -5.12
C ARG A 90 7.20 15.71 -4.14
N VAL A 91 6.59 14.70 -3.50
CA VAL A 91 5.41 14.93 -2.66
C VAL A 91 5.62 14.42 -1.24
N ILE A 92 6.04 13.15 -1.06
CA ILE A 92 6.15 12.55 0.27
C ILE A 92 7.32 13.16 1.05
N GLU A 93 8.53 13.09 0.53
CA GLU A 93 9.74 13.53 1.21
C GLU A 93 9.68 15.01 1.66
N PRO A 94 9.22 15.98 0.83
CA PRO A 94 9.07 17.37 1.27
C PRO A 94 8.08 17.57 2.42
N ARG A 95 7.06 16.72 2.50
CA ARG A 95 6.09 16.74 3.61
C ARG A 95 6.69 16.22 4.89
N LEU A 96 7.37 15.08 4.81
CA LEU A 96 8.07 14.48 5.94
C LEU A 96 9.15 15.42 6.49
N ASN A 97 9.87 16.13 5.63
CA ASN A 97 10.86 17.13 6.05
C ASN A 97 10.25 18.30 6.83
N LYS A 98 8.97 18.62 6.55
CA LYS A 98 8.20 19.62 7.32
C LYS A 98 7.64 19.09 8.63
N GLY A 99 7.83 17.80 8.93
CA GLY A 99 7.28 17.14 10.10
C GLY A 99 5.82 16.68 9.94
N ASP A 100 5.29 16.63 8.71
CA ASP A 100 3.95 16.12 8.49
C ASP A 100 3.92 14.59 8.68
N ILE A 101 2.77 14.07 9.12
CA ILE A 101 2.47 12.64 9.04
C ILE A 101 1.88 12.34 7.66
N VAL A 102 2.52 11.47 6.90
CA VAL A 102 2.05 11.04 5.59
C VAL A 102 1.41 9.66 5.70
N ILE A 103 0.15 9.53 5.29
CA ILE A 103 -0.58 8.27 5.18
C ILE A 103 -0.72 7.93 3.70
N SER A 104 -0.17 6.80 3.24
CA SER A 104 -0.27 6.37 1.84
C SER A 104 -1.20 5.16 1.68
N ASP A 105 -2.29 5.35 0.92
CA ASP A 105 -3.11 4.24 0.41
C ASP A 105 -2.33 3.54 -0.71
N ARG A 106 -1.84 2.34 -0.42
CA ARG A 106 -0.86 1.57 -1.18
C ARG A 106 0.54 2.20 -1.17
N TYR A 107 1.51 1.34 -1.44
CA TYR A 107 2.92 1.69 -1.51
C TYR A 107 3.68 0.71 -2.42
N PHE A 108 5.01 0.75 -2.40
CA PHE A 108 5.85 -0.10 -3.26
C PHE A 108 5.61 -1.61 -3.06
N TYR A 109 5.20 -2.03 -1.87
CA TYR A 109 4.78 -3.42 -1.60
C TYR A 109 3.69 -3.92 -2.55
N SER A 110 2.81 -3.02 -3.02
CA SER A 110 1.78 -3.38 -4.01
C SER A 110 2.36 -3.63 -5.40
N CYS A 111 3.48 -3.00 -5.79
CA CYS A 111 4.20 -3.36 -7.02
C CYS A 111 4.70 -4.80 -6.93
N LEU A 112 5.42 -5.11 -5.85
CA LEU A 112 5.98 -6.45 -5.63
C LEU A 112 4.88 -7.52 -5.61
N ALA A 113 3.79 -7.29 -4.84
CA ALA A 113 2.69 -8.24 -4.74
C ALA A 113 2.05 -8.54 -6.10
N ASN A 114 1.79 -7.49 -6.88
CA ASN A 114 1.16 -7.62 -8.20
C ASN A 114 2.08 -8.27 -9.23
N LEU A 115 3.37 -7.98 -9.20
CA LEU A 115 4.35 -8.60 -10.09
C LEU A 115 4.45 -10.10 -9.82
N ARG A 116 4.64 -10.47 -8.55
CA ARG A 116 4.78 -11.88 -8.14
C ARG A 116 3.50 -12.69 -8.34
N ALA A 117 2.33 -12.13 -8.00
CA ALA A 117 1.04 -12.80 -8.19
C ALA A 117 0.74 -13.14 -9.66
N ARG A 118 1.43 -12.52 -10.61
CA ARG A 118 1.32 -12.78 -12.04
C ARG A 118 2.43 -13.67 -12.60
N GLY A 119 3.21 -14.33 -11.74
CA GLY A 119 4.24 -15.31 -12.15
C GLY A 119 5.61 -14.71 -12.41
N PHE A 120 5.87 -13.45 -12.07
CA PHE A 120 7.16 -12.78 -12.23
C PHE A 120 7.97 -12.74 -10.92
N GLU A 121 7.89 -13.81 -10.12
CA GLU A 121 8.57 -13.89 -8.83
C GLU A 121 10.09 -13.95 -8.92
N ASN A 122 10.64 -14.29 -10.10
CA ASN A 122 12.05 -14.35 -10.37
C ASN A 122 12.63 -13.02 -10.89
N ASP A 123 11.79 -12.03 -11.14
CA ASP A 123 12.21 -10.70 -11.59
C ASP A 123 12.88 -9.91 -10.46
N ASN A 124 14.23 -9.95 -10.43
CA ASN A 124 15.00 -9.33 -9.34
C ASN A 124 15.12 -7.80 -9.45
N TRP A 125 14.87 -7.20 -10.60
CA TRP A 125 14.97 -5.75 -10.82
C TRP A 125 14.09 -4.95 -9.84
N ILE A 126 12.95 -5.49 -9.41
CA ILE A 126 12.05 -4.84 -8.45
C ILE A 126 12.73 -4.60 -7.10
N TYR A 127 13.62 -5.49 -6.67
CA TYR A 127 14.39 -5.36 -5.44
C TYR A 127 15.49 -4.30 -5.55
N GLU A 128 16.07 -4.12 -6.74
CA GLU A 128 17.05 -3.06 -6.97
C GLU A 128 16.38 -1.67 -6.98
N ILE A 129 15.21 -1.53 -7.61
CA ILE A 129 14.44 -0.29 -7.55
C ILE A 129 14.04 0.04 -6.11
N ALA A 130 13.70 -0.96 -5.29
CA ALA A 130 13.32 -0.77 -3.89
C ALA A 130 14.36 0.01 -3.08
N ARG A 131 15.65 -0.08 -3.41
CA ARG A 131 16.73 0.66 -2.74
C ARG A 131 16.63 2.17 -2.88
N ALA A 132 15.93 2.65 -3.91
CA ALA A 132 15.66 4.07 -4.10
C ALA A 132 14.34 4.52 -3.46
N VAL A 133 13.51 3.57 -3.01
CA VAL A 133 12.20 3.85 -2.38
C VAL A 133 12.38 4.09 -0.89
N MET A 134 11.78 5.14 -0.39
CA MET A 134 11.78 5.48 1.04
C MET A 134 11.10 4.38 1.87
N LYS A 135 11.76 3.93 2.94
CA LYS A 135 11.20 2.93 3.85
C LYS A 135 10.15 3.57 4.74
N PRO A 136 8.93 3.04 4.84
CA PRO A 136 7.94 3.56 5.79
C PRO A 136 8.30 3.23 7.23
N ASP A 137 7.87 4.08 8.17
CA ASP A 137 8.02 3.87 9.62
C ASP A 137 7.15 2.71 10.11
N ALA A 138 5.94 2.56 9.53
CA ALA A 138 5.16 1.35 9.65
C ALA A 138 4.39 1.05 8.36
N ALA A 139 4.30 -0.25 8.02
CA ALA A 139 3.55 -0.76 6.89
C ALA A 139 2.45 -1.69 7.38
N PHE A 140 1.20 -1.29 7.17
CA PHE A 140 0.02 -2.07 7.53
C PHE A 140 -0.48 -2.88 6.33
N PHE A 141 -0.71 -4.17 6.57
CA PHE A 141 -1.24 -5.09 5.56
C PHE A 141 -2.59 -5.60 6.04
N PHE A 142 -3.63 -5.29 5.29
CA PHE A 142 -5.01 -5.65 5.63
C PHE A 142 -5.37 -6.96 4.94
N ASP A 143 -5.72 -7.94 5.74
CA ASP A 143 -6.12 -9.28 5.29
C ASP A 143 -7.60 -9.54 5.57
N VAL A 144 -8.23 -10.22 4.60
CA VAL A 144 -9.59 -10.73 4.67
C VAL A 144 -9.75 -11.84 3.62
N PRO A 145 -10.64 -12.83 3.82
CA PRO A 145 -10.98 -13.79 2.77
C PRO A 145 -11.35 -13.11 1.46
N VAL A 146 -10.88 -13.68 0.34
CA VAL A 146 -11.04 -13.08 -0.99
C VAL A 146 -12.52 -12.84 -1.31
N GLU A 147 -13.39 -13.80 -0.98
CA GLU A 147 -14.83 -13.71 -1.19
C GLU A 147 -15.44 -12.50 -0.48
N THR A 148 -15.02 -12.27 0.76
CA THR A 148 -15.45 -11.11 1.55
C THR A 148 -14.97 -9.80 0.92
N ALA A 149 -13.72 -9.74 0.49
CA ALA A 149 -13.17 -8.58 -0.22
C ALA A 149 -13.96 -8.27 -1.50
N VAL A 150 -14.19 -9.27 -2.32
CA VAL A 150 -14.95 -9.15 -3.58
C VAL A 150 -16.40 -8.75 -3.33
N LYS A 151 -17.07 -9.35 -2.35
CA LYS A 151 -18.42 -8.97 -1.93
C LYS A 151 -18.48 -7.48 -1.54
N ARG A 152 -17.51 -7.00 -0.77
CA ARG A 152 -17.41 -5.59 -0.36
C ARG A 152 -17.14 -4.65 -1.55
N VAL A 153 -16.35 -5.08 -2.56
CA VAL A 153 -16.14 -4.30 -3.79
C VAL A 153 -17.44 -4.22 -4.58
N ARG A 154 -18.10 -5.34 -4.84
CA ARG A 154 -19.35 -5.41 -5.63
C ARG A 154 -20.53 -4.71 -4.96
N SER A 155 -20.51 -4.49 -3.64
CA SER A 155 -21.56 -3.72 -2.96
C SER A 155 -21.50 -2.21 -3.25
N ARG A 156 -20.40 -1.72 -3.84
CA ARG A 156 -20.25 -0.32 -4.26
C ARG A 156 -20.90 -0.17 -5.64
N ALA A 157 -21.82 0.78 -5.80
CA ALA A 157 -22.55 0.98 -7.04
C ALA A 157 -21.65 1.11 -8.28
N ALA A 158 -20.55 1.89 -8.16
CA ALA A 158 -19.58 2.12 -9.24
C ALA A 158 -18.73 0.89 -9.59
N GLU A 159 -18.66 -0.12 -8.71
CA GLU A 159 -17.77 -1.29 -8.85
C GLU A 159 -18.57 -2.60 -9.06
N LYS A 160 -19.90 -2.51 -9.14
CA LYS A 160 -20.79 -3.69 -9.18
C LYS A 160 -20.46 -4.66 -10.32
N ASN A 161 -20.15 -4.13 -11.48
CA ASN A 161 -19.89 -4.91 -12.71
C ASN A 161 -18.39 -4.98 -13.05
N ARG A 162 -17.51 -4.55 -12.16
CA ARG A 162 -16.07 -4.60 -12.40
C ARG A 162 -15.61 -6.04 -12.60
N TYR A 163 -14.82 -6.28 -13.64
CA TYR A 163 -14.13 -7.56 -13.83
C TYR A 163 -13.17 -7.81 -12.66
N ILE A 164 -13.22 -9.00 -12.09
CA ILE A 164 -12.35 -9.45 -11.01
C ILE A 164 -11.89 -10.88 -11.31
N ASP A 165 -10.61 -11.02 -11.58
CA ASP A 165 -9.95 -12.32 -11.70
C ASP A 165 -9.77 -12.91 -10.29
N MET A 166 -10.57 -13.92 -9.95
CA MET A 166 -10.59 -14.54 -8.63
C MET A 166 -9.27 -15.22 -8.29
N ASP A 167 -8.68 -15.95 -9.25
CA ASP A 167 -7.42 -16.67 -9.04
C ASP A 167 -6.28 -15.69 -8.75
N LEU A 168 -6.27 -14.57 -9.45
CA LEU A 168 -5.32 -13.49 -9.17
C LEU A 168 -5.52 -12.90 -7.77
N GLN A 169 -6.78 -12.75 -7.30
CA GLN A 169 -7.03 -12.23 -5.95
C GLN A 169 -6.50 -13.18 -4.87
N TYR A 170 -6.63 -14.50 -5.04
CA TYR A 170 -6.04 -15.47 -4.10
C TYR A 170 -4.52 -15.39 -4.08
N ARG A 171 -3.88 -15.33 -5.27
CA ARG A 171 -2.43 -15.16 -5.35
C ARG A 171 -1.97 -13.84 -4.73
N LEU A 172 -2.67 -12.73 -5.01
CA LEU A 172 -2.37 -11.42 -4.42
C LEU A 172 -2.47 -11.42 -2.89
N ARG A 173 -3.50 -12.05 -2.32
CA ARG A 173 -3.64 -12.19 -0.87
C ARG A 173 -2.43 -12.91 -0.28
N THR A 174 -2.05 -14.04 -0.87
CA THR A 174 -0.89 -14.84 -0.44
C THR A 174 0.40 -14.00 -0.50
N GLU A 175 0.59 -13.24 -1.59
CA GLU A 175 1.77 -12.39 -1.75
C GLU A 175 1.78 -11.24 -0.73
N TYR A 176 0.65 -10.58 -0.44
CA TYR A 176 0.60 -9.53 0.58
C TYR A 176 0.97 -10.07 1.97
N ILE A 177 0.46 -11.24 2.36
CA ILE A 177 0.81 -11.87 3.64
C ILE A 177 2.31 -12.22 3.70
N SER A 178 2.86 -12.77 2.63
CA SER A 178 4.26 -13.14 2.53
C SER A 178 5.19 -11.91 2.57
N ILE A 179 4.81 -10.83 1.86
CA ILE A 179 5.53 -9.55 1.87
C ILE A 179 5.48 -8.90 3.25
N CYS A 180 4.33 -8.92 3.91
CA CYS A 180 4.17 -8.44 5.29
C CYS A 180 5.18 -9.11 6.21
N LYS A 181 5.21 -10.45 6.24
CA LYS A 181 6.12 -11.24 7.07
C LYS A 181 7.59 -10.95 6.76
N ALA A 182 7.96 -10.92 5.48
CA ALA A 182 9.35 -10.72 5.07
C ALA A 182 9.88 -9.31 5.39
N ASN A 183 9.01 -8.30 5.46
CA ASN A 183 9.39 -6.91 5.66
C ASN A 183 9.08 -6.35 7.07
N GLY A 184 8.64 -7.19 8.00
CA GLY A 184 8.29 -6.76 9.36
C GLY A 184 7.07 -5.83 9.40
N GLY A 185 6.12 -6.03 8.49
CA GLY A 185 4.88 -5.28 8.46
C GLY A 185 3.88 -5.74 9.53
N VAL A 186 2.86 -4.94 9.77
CA VAL A 186 1.76 -5.23 10.70
C VAL A 186 0.59 -5.82 9.91
N LEU A 187 0.26 -7.08 10.18
CA LEU A 187 -0.88 -7.75 9.55
C LEU A 187 -2.15 -7.47 10.38
N ILE A 188 -3.18 -6.90 9.74
CA ILE A 188 -4.48 -6.58 10.34
C ILE A 188 -5.56 -7.45 9.70
N SER A 189 -6.14 -8.38 10.47
CA SER A 189 -7.32 -9.12 10.00
C SER A 189 -8.57 -8.25 10.11
N THR A 190 -9.26 -8.06 8.98
CA THR A 190 -10.51 -7.29 8.93
C THR A 190 -11.76 -8.18 8.95
N GLU A 191 -11.62 -9.39 9.46
CA GLU A 191 -12.73 -10.23 9.92
C GLU A 191 -13.16 -9.81 11.34
N ASN A 192 -12.26 -9.19 12.11
CA ASN A 192 -12.57 -8.59 13.41
C ASN A 192 -13.46 -7.35 13.25
N SER A 193 -13.96 -6.83 14.38
CA SER A 193 -14.74 -5.59 14.39
C SER A 193 -13.91 -4.42 13.84
N VAL A 194 -14.61 -3.41 13.28
CA VAL A 194 -13.97 -2.17 12.81
C VAL A 194 -13.18 -1.51 13.94
N GLU A 195 -13.71 -1.59 15.16
CA GLU A 195 -13.07 -1.00 16.35
C GLU A 195 -11.77 -1.72 16.71
N ASP A 196 -11.76 -3.05 16.75
CA ASP A 196 -10.56 -3.82 17.07
C ASP A 196 -9.47 -3.61 16.01
N CYS A 197 -9.85 -3.61 14.73
CA CYS A 197 -8.93 -3.30 13.62
C CYS A 197 -8.31 -1.92 13.79
N TYR A 198 -9.13 -0.92 14.10
CA TYR A 198 -8.68 0.44 14.28
C TYR A 198 -7.75 0.59 15.49
N ASN A 199 -8.11 -0.03 16.62
CA ASN A 199 -7.28 0.00 17.83
C ASN A 199 -5.90 -0.64 17.59
N ALA A 200 -5.82 -1.72 16.80
CA ALA A 200 -4.54 -2.33 16.43
C ALA A 200 -3.68 -1.38 15.57
N VAL A 201 -4.28 -0.69 14.59
CA VAL A 201 -3.58 0.32 13.79
C VAL A 201 -3.11 1.49 14.65
N LYS A 202 -4.00 2.05 15.46
CA LYS A 202 -3.73 3.20 16.33
C LYS A 202 -2.60 2.91 17.31
N LYS A 203 -2.65 1.77 18.00
CA LYS A 203 -1.61 1.33 18.94
C LYS A 203 -0.22 1.31 18.29
N GLU A 204 -0.10 0.79 17.09
CA GLU A 204 1.19 0.72 16.40
C GLU A 204 1.66 2.11 15.94
N VAL A 205 0.76 2.95 15.44
CA VAL A 205 1.09 4.34 15.06
C VAL A 205 1.59 5.12 16.27
N GLU A 206 0.88 5.07 17.39
CA GLU A 206 1.29 5.73 18.63
C GLU A 206 2.64 5.21 19.15
N ARG A 207 2.88 3.90 19.06
CA ARG A 207 4.16 3.29 19.42
C ARG A 207 5.31 3.86 18.59
N VAL A 208 5.11 3.99 17.27
CA VAL A 208 6.12 4.54 16.37
C VAL A 208 6.40 6.01 16.69
N ILE A 209 5.36 6.83 16.85
CA ILE A 209 5.50 8.26 17.15
C ILE A 209 6.24 8.47 18.50
N LYS A 210 5.85 7.74 19.56
CA LYS A 210 6.47 7.85 20.88
C LYS A 210 7.94 7.43 20.89
N ASN A 211 8.29 6.35 20.19
CA ASN A 211 9.66 5.83 20.17
C ASN A 211 10.65 6.79 19.48
N GLU A 212 10.20 7.57 18.51
CA GLU A 212 11.06 8.53 17.80
C GLU A 212 11.13 9.89 18.51
N THR A 213 10.08 10.29 19.23
CA THR A 213 10.13 11.50 20.07
C THR A 213 11.04 11.31 21.28
N GLY A 214 11.05 10.12 21.90
CA GLY A 214 11.96 9.81 23.01
C GLY A 214 13.43 9.58 22.65
N LYS A 215 13.79 9.57 21.36
CA LYS A 215 15.21 9.53 20.90
C LYS A 215 15.78 10.91 20.56
N LYS A 216 14.95 11.95 20.58
CA LYS A 216 15.31 13.32 20.21
C LYS A 216 15.53 14.24 21.42
N ASP A 217 15.31 13.71 22.64
CA ASP A 217 15.68 14.30 23.93
C ASP A 217 16.97 13.63 24.45
#